data_9e3d6e4e883d56127c56b0c263379dd3
#
_entry.id   9e3d6e4e883d56127c56b0c263379dd3
#
_cell.length_a   1.000
_cell.length_b   1.000
_cell.length_c   1.000
_cell.angle_alpha   90.00
_cell.angle_beta   90.00
_cell.angle_gamma   90.00
#
_symmetry.space_group_name_H-M   'P 1'
#
loop_
_entity.id
_entity.type
_entity.pdbx_description
1 polymer ?
#
loop_
_entity_poly.entity_id
_entity_poly.type
_entity_poly.pdbx_seq_one_letter_code
_entity_poly.pdbx_strand_id
1 'polypeptide(L)'
;MLKQQLQRPEIFLYLLAAAIPVCFACWQALINNFSVEQVGFTGIEIGVLQSLREVPGFLAFAVVFLLLILREQTIVFVSLLMLGIGTAITGLFPSVLGLYFTTVLMSTGFHYAETVQQSLSLQLVSRERLPQVLGNQLAVKSFTGLAVFGGLYRLIEWLAIDYVWIYLIFGAITLVLAAVMFFGCPHFKGEAEQHKQMILRRRYWLYYLLTFLSGARRQIFVVFAGFLMVEKFGFSVSQMSLLFLINGVLTIYLAPRIGRLVSYWGEKRTLTLEYAGLVVIFTAYAVVDNVWAAALLYILDHVFFAMAIALKSYFKKIADPADIASTAGVAFSINHVAAVVLPVVLGFLWVASPAAVFLIGASIALLSLLLSQLIPRAC
;
A
#
# COMPACT_ATOMS: atom_id res chain seq x y z
N MET A 1 6.07 -26.47 -18.34
CA MET A 1 4.95 -25.76 -17.66
C MET A 1 5.38 -24.45 -17.00
N LEU A 2 6.33 -24.44 -16.05
CA LEU A 2 6.74 -23.21 -15.33
C LEU A 2 7.23 -22.11 -16.28
N LYS A 3 8.10 -22.42 -17.22
CA LYS A 3 8.66 -21.46 -18.20
C LYS A 3 7.58 -20.80 -19.08
N GLN A 4 6.52 -21.52 -19.44
CA GLN A 4 5.37 -20.97 -20.18
C GLN A 4 4.51 -20.05 -19.32
N GLN A 5 4.39 -20.32 -18.03
CA GLN A 5 3.64 -19.47 -17.11
C GLN A 5 4.34 -18.12 -16.91
N LEU A 6 5.66 -18.13 -16.75
CA LEU A 6 6.48 -16.92 -16.58
C LEU A 6 6.44 -15.97 -17.80
N GLN A 7 5.94 -16.44 -18.96
CA GLN A 7 5.73 -15.61 -20.15
C GLN A 7 4.45 -14.74 -20.08
N ARG A 8 3.62 -14.91 -19.05
CA ARG A 8 2.36 -14.17 -18.90
C ARG A 8 2.60 -12.91 -18.07
N PRO A 9 2.18 -11.72 -18.54
CA PRO A 9 2.33 -10.46 -17.77
C PRO A 9 1.69 -10.52 -16.39
N GLU A 10 0.53 -11.16 -16.28
CA GLU A 10 -0.18 -11.27 -15.00
C GLU A 10 0.60 -12.07 -13.96
N ILE A 11 1.29 -13.16 -14.37
CA ILE A 11 2.14 -13.95 -13.47
C ILE A 11 3.31 -13.11 -12.95
N PHE A 12 3.94 -12.33 -13.83
CA PHE A 12 4.97 -11.37 -13.43
C PHE A 12 4.44 -10.39 -12.39
N LEU A 13 3.25 -9.83 -12.63
CA LEU A 13 2.61 -8.89 -11.69
C LEU A 13 2.23 -9.53 -10.35
N TYR A 14 1.83 -10.81 -10.34
CA TYR A 14 1.55 -11.55 -9.10
C TYR A 14 2.84 -11.90 -8.34
N LEU A 15 3.91 -12.28 -9.05
CA LEU A 15 5.23 -12.49 -8.42
C LEU A 15 5.75 -11.19 -7.79
N LEU A 16 5.57 -10.06 -8.45
CA LEU A 16 5.93 -8.75 -7.92
C LEU A 16 5.07 -8.40 -6.69
N ALA A 17 3.75 -8.67 -6.77
CA ALA A 17 2.83 -8.50 -5.65
C ALA A 17 3.17 -9.41 -4.45
N ALA A 18 3.82 -10.55 -4.67
CA ALA A 18 4.34 -11.41 -3.61
C ALA A 18 5.70 -10.93 -3.08
N ALA A 19 6.62 -10.50 -3.96
CA ALA A 19 8.00 -10.17 -3.59
C ALA A 19 8.09 -8.92 -2.69
N ILE A 20 7.30 -7.88 -2.99
CA ILE A 20 7.34 -6.60 -2.26
C ILE A 20 6.98 -6.76 -0.78
N PRO A 21 5.86 -7.42 -0.38
CA PRO A 21 5.48 -7.56 1.02
C PRO A 21 6.42 -8.42 1.84
N VAL A 22 7.21 -9.32 1.25
CA VAL A 22 8.14 -10.19 1.99
C VAL A 22 9.06 -9.37 2.89
N CYS A 23 9.79 -8.43 2.32
CA CYS A 23 10.69 -7.55 3.06
C CYS A 23 9.92 -6.54 3.92
N PHE A 24 8.90 -5.90 3.35
CA PHE A 24 8.19 -4.84 4.04
C PHE A 24 7.49 -5.33 5.30
N ALA A 25 6.77 -6.47 5.23
CA ALA A 25 6.10 -7.05 6.40
C ALA A 25 7.10 -7.51 7.47
N CYS A 26 8.23 -8.12 7.07
CA CYS A 26 9.31 -8.48 7.98
C CYS A 26 9.86 -7.24 8.70
N TRP A 27 10.26 -6.22 7.93
CA TRP A 27 10.78 -4.98 8.49
C TRP A 27 9.78 -4.32 9.45
N GLN A 28 8.53 -4.19 9.04
CA GLN A 28 7.48 -3.56 9.82
C GLN A 28 7.22 -4.29 11.14
N ALA A 29 7.27 -5.63 11.15
CA ALA A 29 7.05 -6.42 12.34
C ALA A 29 8.18 -6.28 13.36
N LEU A 30 9.42 -6.14 12.90
CA LEU A 30 10.61 -6.25 13.76
C LEU A 30 11.22 -4.90 14.13
N ILE A 31 11.06 -3.86 13.31
CA ILE A 31 11.87 -2.64 13.43
C ILE A 31 11.73 -1.96 14.80
N ASN A 32 10.53 -1.93 15.37
CA ASN A 32 10.31 -1.28 16.67
C ASN A 32 11.06 -2.03 17.79
N ASN A 33 10.88 -3.35 17.86
CA ASN A 33 11.56 -4.16 18.86
C ASN A 33 13.08 -4.10 18.67
N PHE A 34 13.55 -4.32 17.44
CA PHE A 34 14.97 -4.27 17.11
C PHE A 34 15.61 -2.92 17.46
N SER A 35 14.96 -1.80 17.14
CA SER A 35 15.48 -0.47 17.41
C SER A 35 15.53 -0.15 18.91
N VAL A 36 14.54 -0.59 19.67
CA VAL A 36 14.51 -0.40 21.14
C VAL A 36 15.50 -1.34 21.84
N GLU A 37 15.45 -2.63 21.53
CA GLU A 37 16.23 -3.65 22.23
C GLU A 37 17.72 -3.62 21.88
N GLN A 38 18.07 -3.36 20.62
CA GLN A 38 19.46 -3.43 20.14
C GLN A 38 20.15 -2.08 20.05
N VAL A 39 19.39 -0.98 19.93
CA VAL A 39 19.97 0.37 19.70
C VAL A 39 19.56 1.37 20.78
N GLY A 40 18.52 1.07 21.57
CA GLY A 40 18.03 1.95 22.62
C GLY A 40 17.26 3.17 22.09
N PHE A 41 16.53 3.02 20.98
CA PHE A 41 15.72 4.11 20.41
C PHE A 41 14.71 4.63 21.41
N THR A 42 14.54 5.95 21.43
CA THR A 42 13.44 6.65 22.08
C THR A 42 12.33 6.95 21.07
N GLY A 43 11.26 7.56 21.54
CA GLY A 43 10.17 8.01 20.65
C GLY A 43 10.63 9.02 19.59
N ILE A 44 11.71 9.77 19.85
CA ILE A 44 12.27 10.75 18.90
C ILE A 44 12.90 10.02 17.72
N GLU A 45 13.81 9.08 17.98
CA GLU A 45 14.48 8.32 16.92
C GLU A 45 13.49 7.48 16.11
N ILE A 46 12.49 6.86 16.76
CA ILE A 46 11.40 6.14 16.08
C ILE A 46 10.61 7.10 15.18
N GLY A 47 10.28 8.29 15.67
CA GLY A 47 9.56 9.31 14.90
C GLY A 47 10.33 9.73 13.65
N VAL A 48 11.63 9.99 13.79
CA VAL A 48 12.52 10.32 12.66
C VAL A 48 12.61 9.17 11.67
N LEU A 49 12.79 7.94 12.16
CA LEU A 49 12.86 6.72 11.31
C LEU A 49 11.60 6.55 10.47
N GLN A 50 10.43 6.70 11.07
CA GLN A 50 9.14 6.58 10.35
C GLN A 50 8.95 7.72 9.33
N SER A 51 9.36 8.95 9.66
CA SER A 51 9.33 10.07 8.71
C SER A 51 10.27 9.84 7.53
N LEU A 52 11.50 9.36 7.78
CA LEU A 52 12.46 9.00 6.73
C LEU A 52 11.92 7.90 5.81
N ARG A 53 11.16 6.94 6.37
CA ARG A 53 10.50 5.89 5.60
C ARG A 53 9.48 6.45 4.59
N GLU A 54 8.76 7.51 4.93
CA GLU A 54 7.71 8.06 4.05
C GLU A 54 8.26 9.02 2.97
N VAL A 55 9.48 9.56 3.15
CA VAL A 55 10.10 10.47 2.17
C VAL A 55 10.20 9.87 0.76
N PRO A 56 10.65 8.62 0.55
CA PRO A 56 10.65 8.02 -0.79
C PRO A 56 9.26 7.87 -1.41
N GLY A 57 8.23 7.65 -0.59
CA GLY A 57 6.84 7.61 -1.04
C GLY A 57 6.35 8.96 -1.56
N PHE A 58 6.67 10.04 -0.84
CA PHE A 58 6.40 11.40 -1.30
C PHE A 58 7.15 11.71 -2.60
N LEU A 59 8.39 11.22 -2.74
CA LEU A 59 9.23 11.41 -3.93
C LEU A 59 8.94 10.40 -5.06
N ALA A 60 7.87 9.60 -4.98
CA ALA A 60 7.55 8.60 -5.99
C ALA A 60 7.33 9.18 -7.41
N PHE A 61 6.96 10.45 -7.54
CA PHE A 61 6.92 11.13 -8.83
C PHE A 61 8.27 11.14 -9.56
N ALA A 62 9.39 11.03 -8.83
CA ALA A 62 10.72 10.99 -9.42
C ALA A 62 10.98 9.74 -10.29
N VAL A 63 10.12 8.72 -10.22
CA VAL A 63 10.11 7.57 -11.15
C VAL A 63 10.08 8.06 -12.61
N VAL A 64 9.37 9.15 -12.91
CA VAL A 64 9.30 9.72 -14.26
C VAL A 64 10.70 10.10 -14.80
N PHE A 65 11.57 10.64 -13.93
CA PHE A 65 12.94 10.97 -14.33
C PHE A 65 13.81 9.71 -14.52
N LEU A 66 13.56 8.66 -13.75
CA LEU A 66 14.24 7.38 -13.96
C LEU A 66 13.86 6.74 -15.29
N LEU A 67 12.64 6.97 -15.78
CA LEU A 67 12.19 6.48 -17.09
C LEU A 67 12.93 7.15 -18.28
N LEU A 68 13.65 8.26 -18.04
CA LEU A 68 14.53 8.86 -19.05
C LEU A 68 15.71 7.94 -19.38
N ILE A 69 16.17 7.15 -18.40
CA ILE A 69 17.40 6.37 -18.46
C ILE A 69 17.11 4.87 -18.45
N LEU A 70 16.09 4.44 -17.70
CA LEU A 70 15.78 3.06 -17.43
C LEU A 70 14.38 2.68 -17.91
N ARG A 71 14.18 1.40 -18.25
CA ARG A 71 12.86 0.83 -18.53
C ARG A 71 12.15 0.51 -17.23
N GLU A 72 10.81 0.52 -17.23
CA GLU A 72 10.01 0.23 -16.02
C GLU A 72 10.37 -1.10 -15.34
N GLN A 73 10.52 -2.18 -16.10
CA GLN A 73 10.96 -3.46 -15.54
C GLN A 73 12.35 -3.39 -14.91
N THR A 74 13.28 -2.62 -15.48
CA THR A 74 14.60 -2.39 -14.87
C THR A 74 14.47 -1.64 -13.55
N ILE A 75 13.63 -0.62 -13.51
CA ILE A 75 13.36 0.12 -12.25
C ILE A 75 12.79 -0.83 -11.19
N VAL A 76 11.85 -1.73 -11.56
CA VAL A 76 11.34 -2.76 -10.64
C VAL A 76 12.47 -3.62 -10.07
N PHE A 77 13.37 -4.14 -10.92
CA PHE A 77 14.45 -4.99 -10.44
C PHE A 77 15.42 -4.25 -9.54
N VAL A 78 15.83 -3.02 -9.90
CA VAL A 78 16.67 -2.17 -9.04
C VAL A 78 15.95 -1.89 -7.72
N SER A 79 14.66 -1.62 -7.76
CA SER A 79 13.85 -1.36 -6.56
C SER A 79 13.76 -2.60 -5.65
N LEU A 80 13.56 -3.79 -6.22
CA LEU A 80 13.58 -5.04 -5.45
C LEU A 80 14.96 -5.37 -4.87
N LEU A 81 16.05 -5.03 -5.58
CA LEU A 81 17.41 -5.13 -5.04
C LEU A 81 17.59 -4.19 -3.85
N MET A 82 17.19 -2.91 -3.96
CA MET A 82 17.27 -1.96 -2.86
C MET A 82 16.42 -2.41 -1.67
N LEU A 83 15.20 -2.89 -1.91
CA LEU A 83 14.29 -3.42 -0.89
C LEU A 83 14.89 -4.63 -0.18
N GLY A 84 15.38 -5.63 -0.95
CA GLY A 84 15.95 -6.87 -0.42
C GLY A 84 17.26 -6.64 0.32
N ILE A 85 18.19 -5.87 -0.27
CA ILE A 85 19.48 -5.54 0.36
C ILE A 85 19.24 -4.68 1.61
N GLY A 86 18.44 -3.61 1.51
CA GLY A 86 18.14 -2.72 2.63
C GLY A 86 17.56 -3.47 3.82
N THR A 87 16.64 -4.43 3.58
CA THR A 87 16.11 -5.31 4.63
C THR A 87 17.18 -6.26 5.15
N ALA A 88 17.89 -6.96 4.26
CA ALA A 88 18.87 -7.96 4.64
C ALA A 88 19.96 -7.42 5.58
N ILE A 89 20.46 -6.22 5.28
CA ILE A 89 21.54 -5.60 6.06
C ILE A 89 21.07 -4.86 7.31
N THR A 90 19.75 -4.68 7.54
CA THR A 90 19.22 -3.93 8.68
C THR A 90 19.78 -4.46 10.00
N GLY A 91 19.80 -5.78 10.19
CA GLY A 91 20.31 -6.42 11.40
C GLY A 91 21.82 -6.28 11.61
N LEU A 92 22.57 -5.95 10.55
CA LEU A 92 24.05 -5.79 10.62
C LEU A 92 24.47 -4.37 11.05
N PHE A 93 23.55 -3.41 11.08
CA PHE A 93 23.82 -2.01 11.40
C PHE A 93 23.01 -1.54 12.62
N PRO A 94 23.23 -2.12 13.83
CA PRO A 94 22.50 -1.76 15.03
C PRO A 94 22.99 -0.40 15.60
N SER A 95 22.73 0.66 14.88
CA SER A 95 23.02 2.04 15.27
C SER A 95 21.96 2.99 14.71
N VAL A 96 21.81 4.16 15.32
CA VAL A 96 20.81 5.17 14.89
C VAL A 96 20.96 5.49 13.40
N LEU A 97 22.17 5.86 12.97
CA LEU A 97 22.43 6.19 11.56
C LEU A 97 22.33 4.97 10.65
N GLY A 98 22.75 3.80 11.14
CA GLY A 98 22.63 2.53 10.40
C GLY A 98 21.17 2.19 10.11
N LEU A 99 20.28 2.30 11.10
CA LEU A 99 18.86 2.06 10.92
C LEU A 99 18.20 3.09 10.01
N TYR A 100 18.58 4.37 10.11
CA TYR A 100 18.06 5.40 9.20
C TYR A 100 18.47 5.12 7.75
N PHE A 101 19.73 4.79 7.52
CA PHE A 101 20.25 4.45 6.19
C PHE A 101 19.56 3.22 5.59
N THR A 102 19.51 2.11 6.34
CA THR A 102 18.89 0.87 5.86
C THR A 102 17.39 1.02 5.62
N THR A 103 16.72 1.82 6.47
CA THR A 103 15.30 2.16 6.30
C THR A 103 15.07 2.98 5.03
N VAL A 104 15.86 4.02 4.76
CA VAL A 104 15.72 4.81 3.54
C VAL A 104 15.99 3.94 2.30
N LEU A 105 17.02 3.09 2.34
CA LEU A 105 17.33 2.18 1.23
C LEU A 105 16.18 1.21 0.97
N MET A 106 15.71 0.52 2.00
CA MET A 106 14.56 -0.42 1.93
C MET A 106 13.30 0.29 1.43
N SER A 107 12.99 1.45 2.01
CA SER A 107 11.79 2.21 1.69
C SER A 107 11.81 2.78 0.28
N THR A 108 12.96 3.23 -0.22
CA THR A 108 13.10 3.65 -1.62
C THR A 108 12.77 2.49 -2.55
N GLY A 109 13.33 1.32 -2.29
CA GLY A 109 13.00 0.10 -3.03
C GLY A 109 11.51 -0.23 -2.97
N PHE A 110 10.91 -0.17 -1.78
CA PHE A 110 9.50 -0.44 -1.58
C PHE A 110 8.60 0.50 -2.38
N HIS A 111 8.74 1.80 -2.19
CA HIS A 111 7.84 2.79 -2.80
C HIS A 111 7.98 2.87 -4.33
N TYR A 112 9.21 2.73 -4.85
CA TYR A 112 9.42 2.73 -6.29
C TYR A 112 8.93 1.43 -6.94
N ALA A 113 9.11 0.26 -6.30
CA ALA A 113 8.53 -1.00 -6.78
C ALA A 113 6.99 -0.93 -6.80
N GLU A 114 6.35 -0.42 -5.74
CA GLU A 114 4.89 -0.23 -5.68
C GLU A 114 4.39 0.71 -6.78
N THR A 115 5.08 1.84 -6.99
CA THR A 115 4.71 2.81 -8.03
C THR A 115 4.77 2.20 -9.42
N VAL A 116 5.87 1.50 -9.73
CA VAL A 116 6.06 0.89 -11.05
C VAL A 116 5.19 -0.35 -11.21
N GLN A 117 4.94 -1.14 -10.16
CA GLN A 117 3.95 -2.22 -10.20
C GLN A 117 2.57 -1.70 -10.59
N GLN A 118 2.15 -0.56 -10.04
CA GLN A 118 0.88 0.06 -10.41
C GLN A 118 0.87 0.47 -11.88
N SER A 119 1.93 1.12 -12.36
CA SER A 119 2.08 1.53 -13.77
C SER A 119 2.02 0.32 -14.71
N LEU A 120 2.82 -0.71 -14.46
CA LEU A 120 2.86 -1.93 -15.27
C LEU A 120 1.51 -2.68 -15.25
N SER A 121 0.81 -2.71 -14.13
CA SER A 121 -0.54 -3.29 -14.08
C SER A 121 -1.51 -2.58 -15.02
N LEU A 122 -1.43 -1.24 -15.06
CA LEU A 122 -2.25 -0.41 -15.94
C LEU A 122 -1.88 -0.56 -17.42
N GLN A 123 -0.62 -0.83 -17.75
CA GLN A 123 -0.13 -0.97 -19.12
C GLN A 123 -0.31 -2.37 -19.71
N LEU A 124 -0.03 -3.41 -18.90
CA LEU A 124 0.09 -4.78 -19.38
C LEU A 124 -1.22 -5.57 -19.30
N VAL A 125 -2.24 -5.04 -18.62
CA VAL A 125 -3.53 -5.74 -18.45
C VAL A 125 -4.62 -5.00 -19.20
N SER A 126 -5.48 -5.74 -19.91
CA SER A 126 -6.61 -5.15 -20.62
C SER A 126 -7.59 -4.47 -19.67
N ARG A 127 -8.37 -3.50 -20.17
CA ARG A 127 -9.34 -2.73 -19.37
C ARG A 127 -10.34 -3.62 -18.64
N GLU A 128 -10.81 -4.67 -19.32
CA GLU A 128 -11.83 -5.59 -18.81
C GLU A 128 -11.30 -6.46 -17.68
N ARG A 129 -10.03 -6.89 -17.75
CA ARG A 129 -9.41 -7.79 -16.78
C ARG A 129 -8.73 -7.06 -15.62
N LEU A 130 -8.42 -5.79 -15.78
CA LEU A 130 -7.65 -5.01 -14.80
C LEU A 130 -8.24 -5.06 -13.38
N PRO A 131 -9.56 -4.84 -13.15
CA PRO A 131 -10.10 -4.88 -11.80
C PRO A 131 -9.90 -6.24 -11.12
N GLN A 132 -10.06 -7.33 -11.87
CA GLN A 132 -9.82 -8.67 -11.35
C GLN A 132 -8.36 -8.91 -11.01
N VAL A 133 -7.44 -8.47 -11.88
CA VAL A 133 -5.98 -8.62 -11.66
C VAL A 133 -5.53 -7.80 -10.44
N LEU A 134 -6.03 -6.57 -10.28
CA LEU A 134 -5.73 -5.75 -9.09
C LEU A 134 -6.27 -6.39 -7.80
N GLY A 135 -7.47 -6.98 -7.85
CA GLY A 135 -8.04 -7.73 -6.73
C GLY A 135 -7.20 -8.94 -6.36
N ASN A 136 -6.72 -9.69 -7.36
CA ASN A 136 -5.83 -10.84 -7.15
C ASN A 136 -4.47 -10.39 -6.59
N GLN A 137 -3.89 -9.29 -7.09
CA GLN A 137 -2.65 -8.73 -6.53
C GLN A 137 -2.80 -8.38 -5.05
N LEU A 138 -3.92 -7.76 -4.67
CA LEU A 138 -4.18 -7.42 -3.27
C LEU A 138 -4.31 -8.69 -2.41
N ALA A 139 -4.98 -9.73 -2.90
CA ALA A 139 -5.07 -11.02 -2.22
C ALA A 139 -3.68 -11.67 -2.06
N VAL A 140 -2.85 -11.66 -3.10
CA VAL A 140 -1.47 -12.18 -3.06
C VAL A 140 -0.64 -11.40 -2.05
N LYS A 141 -0.69 -10.06 -2.04
CA LYS A 141 0.00 -9.23 -1.04
C LYS A 141 -0.40 -9.59 0.39
N SER A 142 -1.70 -9.73 0.65
CA SER A 142 -2.23 -10.10 1.96
C SER A 142 -1.80 -11.50 2.37
N PHE A 143 -1.88 -12.48 1.47
CA PHE A 143 -1.43 -13.85 1.72
C PHE A 143 0.07 -13.89 2.07
N THR A 144 0.90 -13.16 1.29
CA THR A 144 2.34 -13.07 1.56
C THR A 144 2.61 -12.44 2.92
N GLY A 145 1.93 -11.35 3.27
CA GLY A 145 2.06 -10.73 4.59
C GLY A 145 1.75 -11.71 5.73
N LEU A 146 0.64 -12.46 5.63
CA LEU A 146 0.29 -13.48 6.62
C LEU A 146 1.33 -14.61 6.69
N ALA A 147 1.85 -15.06 5.54
CA ALA A 147 2.89 -16.07 5.49
C ALA A 147 4.20 -15.57 6.14
N VAL A 148 4.56 -14.31 5.95
CA VAL A 148 5.71 -13.68 6.61
C VAL A 148 5.50 -13.63 8.12
N PHE A 149 4.35 -13.16 8.61
CA PHE A 149 4.08 -13.11 10.05
C PHE A 149 4.07 -14.50 10.70
N GLY A 150 3.48 -15.51 10.03
CA GLY A 150 3.54 -16.89 10.50
C GLY A 150 4.96 -17.46 10.50
N GLY A 151 5.75 -17.13 9.48
CA GLY A 151 7.17 -17.48 9.41
C GLY A 151 7.99 -16.83 10.53
N LEU A 152 7.79 -15.53 10.77
CA LEU A 152 8.44 -14.78 11.85
C LEU A 152 8.14 -15.40 13.22
N TYR A 153 6.86 -15.70 13.49
CA TYR A 153 6.46 -16.36 14.73
C TYR A 153 7.24 -17.67 14.95
N ARG A 154 7.33 -18.53 13.92
CA ARG A 154 8.09 -19.79 14.03
C ARG A 154 9.59 -19.57 14.23
N LEU A 155 10.19 -18.61 13.49
CA LEU A 155 11.62 -18.35 13.60
C LEU A 155 12.01 -17.79 14.97
N ILE A 156 11.18 -16.94 15.57
CA ILE A 156 11.44 -16.30 16.86
C ILE A 156 11.10 -17.27 17.99
N GLU A 157 9.84 -17.76 18.07
CA GLU A 157 9.34 -18.50 19.24
C GLU A 157 9.82 -19.96 19.28
N TRP A 158 9.97 -20.62 18.13
CA TRP A 158 10.33 -22.04 18.10
C TRP A 158 11.79 -22.28 17.84
N LEU A 159 12.44 -21.43 17.06
CA LEU A 159 13.82 -21.62 16.64
C LEU A 159 14.80 -20.64 17.29
N ALA A 160 14.28 -19.64 18.03
CA ALA A 160 15.05 -18.60 18.71
C ALA A 160 16.14 -17.96 17.80
N ILE A 161 15.77 -17.68 16.54
CA ILE A 161 16.69 -17.10 15.55
C ILE A 161 16.88 -15.61 15.85
N ASP A 162 18.12 -15.17 15.85
CA ASP A 162 18.48 -13.74 16.06
C ASP A 162 17.96 -12.84 14.94
N TYR A 163 17.70 -11.57 15.27
CA TYR A 163 17.23 -10.54 14.33
C TYR A 163 18.06 -10.46 13.04
N VAL A 164 19.39 -10.58 13.16
CA VAL A 164 20.31 -10.52 12.01
C VAL A 164 19.96 -11.56 10.96
N TRP A 165 19.78 -12.82 11.39
CA TRP A 165 19.45 -13.91 10.50
C TRP A 165 18.04 -13.78 9.91
N ILE A 166 17.09 -13.28 10.71
CA ILE A 166 15.72 -13.06 10.22
C ILE A 166 15.72 -12.02 9.10
N TYR A 167 16.36 -10.86 9.30
CA TYR A 167 16.47 -9.84 8.25
C TYR A 167 17.18 -10.38 7.00
N LEU A 168 18.27 -11.14 7.16
CA LEU A 168 18.99 -11.78 6.06
C LEU A 168 18.11 -12.76 5.29
N ILE A 169 17.35 -13.63 5.97
CA ILE A 169 16.46 -14.62 5.33
C ILE A 169 15.40 -13.93 4.49
N PHE A 170 14.66 -12.98 5.05
CA PHE A 170 13.57 -12.33 4.30
C PHE A 170 14.09 -11.41 3.19
N GLY A 171 15.23 -10.74 3.41
CA GLY A 171 15.93 -10.01 2.36
C GLY A 171 16.36 -10.93 1.21
N ALA A 172 16.98 -12.07 1.53
CA ALA A 172 17.41 -13.08 0.56
C ALA A 172 16.22 -13.65 -0.24
N ILE A 173 15.08 -13.94 0.42
CA ILE A 173 13.87 -14.41 -0.29
C ILE A 173 13.44 -13.40 -1.37
N THR A 174 13.40 -12.11 -1.04
CA THR A 174 13.05 -11.08 -2.04
C THR A 174 14.08 -11.00 -3.16
N LEU A 175 15.38 -11.10 -2.85
CA LEU A 175 16.45 -11.11 -3.87
C LEU A 175 16.35 -12.33 -4.80
N VAL A 176 16.04 -13.50 -4.25
CA VAL A 176 15.80 -14.73 -5.03
C VAL A 176 14.58 -14.57 -5.94
N LEU A 177 13.47 -14.03 -5.42
CA LEU A 177 12.29 -13.75 -6.24
C LEU A 177 12.59 -12.75 -7.36
N ALA A 178 13.35 -11.70 -7.06
CA ALA A 178 13.82 -10.74 -8.07
C ALA A 178 14.68 -11.41 -9.15
N ALA A 179 15.60 -12.30 -8.76
CA ALA A 179 16.42 -13.05 -9.69
C ALA A 179 15.58 -14.01 -10.56
N VAL A 180 14.63 -14.74 -9.97
CA VAL A 180 13.70 -15.62 -10.70
C VAL A 180 12.90 -14.83 -11.73
N MET A 181 12.42 -13.64 -11.37
CA MET A 181 11.70 -12.79 -12.33
C MET A 181 12.63 -12.23 -13.41
N PHE A 182 13.83 -11.81 -13.05
CA PHE A 182 14.80 -11.22 -14.00
C PHE A 182 15.24 -12.22 -15.08
N PHE A 183 15.56 -13.47 -14.67
CA PHE A 183 16.00 -14.50 -15.60
C PHE A 183 14.85 -15.30 -16.23
N GLY A 184 13.70 -15.36 -15.58
CA GLY A 184 12.57 -16.21 -16.01
C GLY A 184 11.52 -15.48 -16.82
N CYS A 185 11.29 -14.19 -16.57
CA CYS A 185 10.26 -13.43 -17.28
C CYS A 185 10.83 -12.70 -18.50
N PRO A 186 10.08 -12.63 -19.61
CA PRO A 186 10.47 -11.83 -20.76
C PRO A 186 10.33 -10.34 -20.46
N HIS A 187 10.89 -9.55 -21.36
CA HIS A 187 10.59 -8.13 -21.37
C HIS A 187 9.20 -7.89 -21.95
N PHE A 188 8.25 -7.47 -21.11
CA PHE A 188 6.91 -7.15 -21.55
C PHE A 188 6.88 -5.72 -22.15
N LYS A 189 6.23 -5.58 -23.29
CA LYS A 189 6.00 -4.27 -23.92
C LYS A 189 4.60 -3.81 -23.57
N GLY A 190 4.46 -2.56 -23.08
CA GLY A 190 3.17 -1.91 -22.93
C GLY A 190 2.53 -1.58 -24.29
N GLU A 191 1.26 -1.22 -24.27
CA GLU A 191 0.48 -0.85 -25.48
C GLU A 191 1.03 0.40 -26.19
N ALA A 192 1.71 1.30 -25.46
CA ALA A 192 2.27 2.54 -26.00
C ALA A 192 3.58 2.92 -25.32
N GLU A 193 4.42 3.68 -26.02
CA GLU A 193 5.57 4.34 -25.40
C GLU A 193 5.09 5.36 -24.37
N GLN A 194 5.71 5.29 -23.18
CA GLN A 194 5.34 6.16 -22.07
C GLN A 194 6.03 7.52 -22.18
N HIS A 195 5.30 8.59 -21.85
CA HIS A 195 5.90 9.92 -21.75
C HIS A 195 6.97 9.96 -20.65
N LYS A 196 8.15 10.46 -21.01
CA LYS A 196 9.29 10.62 -20.10
C LYS A 196 9.34 11.99 -19.44
N GLN A 197 8.19 12.60 -19.23
CA GLN A 197 8.03 13.91 -18.58
C GLN A 197 6.95 13.81 -17.51
N MET A 198 7.08 14.61 -16.48
CA MET A 198 6.03 14.73 -15.48
C MET A 198 4.79 15.37 -16.12
N ILE A 199 3.72 14.59 -16.20
CA ILE A 199 2.49 15.03 -16.87
C ILE A 199 1.38 15.17 -15.83
N LEU A 200 0.88 16.41 -15.73
CA LEU A 200 -0.29 16.74 -14.93
C LEU A 200 -1.37 17.26 -15.89
N ARG A 201 -2.14 16.36 -16.47
CA ARG A 201 -3.17 16.76 -17.41
C ARG A 201 -4.43 17.22 -16.69
N ARG A 202 -4.90 18.40 -17.01
CA ARG A 202 -6.14 18.97 -16.46
C ARG A 202 -7.35 18.03 -16.62
N ARG A 203 -7.38 17.22 -17.69
CA ARG A 203 -8.47 16.26 -17.94
C ARG A 203 -8.55 15.14 -16.89
N TYR A 204 -7.46 14.86 -16.12
CA TYR A 204 -7.43 13.87 -15.05
C TYR A 204 -7.69 14.48 -13.66
N TRP A 205 -8.12 15.72 -13.56
CA TRP A 205 -8.31 16.44 -12.30
C TRP A 205 -9.17 15.68 -11.29
N LEU A 206 -10.26 15.05 -11.77
CA LEU A 206 -11.16 14.26 -10.91
C LEU A 206 -10.46 13.04 -10.31
N TYR A 207 -9.66 12.35 -11.13
CA TYR A 207 -8.84 11.23 -10.65
C TYR A 207 -7.83 11.69 -9.59
N TYR A 208 -7.11 12.78 -9.83
CA TYR A 208 -6.14 13.30 -8.86
C TYR A 208 -6.81 13.72 -7.54
N LEU A 209 -7.93 14.41 -7.61
CA LEU A 209 -8.67 14.83 -6.43
C LEU A 209 -9.21 13.63 -5.64
N LEU A 210 -9.81 12.65 -6.29
CA LEU A 210 -10.27 11.41 -5.64
C LEU A 210 -9.10 10.61 -5.06
N THR A 211 -7.94 10.60 -5.70
CA THR A 211 -6.71 9.97 -5.19
C THR A 211 -6.20 10.66 -3.92
N PHE A 212 -6.18 11.99 -3.89
CA PHE A 212 -5.82 12.76 -2.69
C PHE A 212 -6.79 12.48 -1.53
N LEU A 213 -8.09 12.55 -1.79
CA LEU A 213 -9.11 12.28 -0.77
C LEU A 213 -9.06 10.82 -0.28
N SER A 214 -8.73 9.86 -1.16
CA SER A 214 -8.50 8.47 -0.77
C SER A 214 -7.30 8.32 0.17
N GLY A 215 -6.19 9.00 -0.13
CA GLY A 215 -5.02 9.06 0.74
C GLY A 215 -5.35 9.67 2.11
N ALA A 216 -6.10 10.76 2.13
CA ALA A 216 -6.53 11.42 3.36
C ALA A 216 -7.38 10.51 4.26
N ARG A 217 -8.38 9.84 3.70
CA ARG A 217 -9.22 8.87 4.44
C ARG A 217 -8.39 7.70 4.97
N ARG A 218 -7.47 7.18 4.15
CA ARG A 218 -6.58 6.10 4.56
C ARG A 218 -5.79 6.47 5.82
N GLN A 219 -5.28 7.70 5.91
CA GLN A 219 -4.53 8.13 7.10
C GLN A 219 -5.42 8.21 8.35
N ILE A 220 -6.65 8.68 8.21
CA ILE A 220 -7.60 8.69 9.34
C ILE A 220 -7.85 7.26 9.84
N PHE A 221 -8.06 6.31 8.93
CA PHE A 221 -8.23 4.91 9.30
C PHE A 221 -6.96 4.31 9.92
N VAL A 222 -5.83 4.37 9.21
CA VAL A 222 -4.59 3.70 9.64
C VAL A 222 -4.08 4.22 10.98
N VAL A 223 -4.14 5.55 11.19
CA VAL A 223 -3.63 6.18 12.41
C VAL A 223 -4.69 6.20 13.50
N PHE A 224 -5.82 6.83 13.24
CA PHE A 224 -6.77 7.19 14.30
C PHE A 224 -7.79 6.10 14.63
N ALA A 225 -8.22 5.27 13.67
CA ALA A 225 -9.07 4.13 14.01
C ALA A 225 -8.29 3.08 14.81
N GLY A 226 -7.04 2.79 14.44
CA GLY A 226 -6.16 1.94 15.25
C GLY A 226 -5.90 2.52 16.63
N PHE A 227 -5.66 3.82 16.74
CA PHE A 227 -5.42 4.50 18.00
C PHE A 227 -6.67 4.50 18.90
N LEU A 228 -7.87 4.71 18.33
CA LEU A 228 -9.15 4.61 19.06
C LEU A 228 -9.32 3.22 19.71
N MET A 229 -8.96 2.14 19.01
CA MET A 229 -9.08 0.79 19.56
C MET A 229 -8.21 0.61 20.81
N VAL A 230 -7.02 1.19 20.82
CA VAL A 230 -6.09 1.10 21.95
C VAL A 230 -6.46 2.07 23.07
N GLU A 231 -6.61 3.35 22.75
CA GLU A 231 -6.80 4.42 23.75
C GLU A 231 -8.18 4.37 24.42
N LYS A 232 -9.26 4.26 23.62
CA LYS A 232 -10.63 4.27 24.17
C LYS A 232 -11.10 2.90 24.62
N PHE A 233 -10.77 1.85 23.87
CA PHE A 233 -11.30 0.50 24.11
C PHE A 233 -10.30 -0.47 24.75
N GLY A 234 -9.05 -0.03 25.00
CA GLY A 234 -8.05 -0.81 25.71
C GLY A 234 -7.60 -2.09 24.99
N PHE A 235 -7.62 -2.10 23.65
CA PHE A 235 -7.19 -3.27 22.89
C PHE A 235 -5.73 -3.59 23.14
N SER A 236 -5.46 -4.84 23.54
CA SER A 236 -4.11 -5.35 23.65
C SER A 236 -3.47 -5.56 22.27
N VAL A 237 -2.13 -5.69 22.24
CA VAL A 237 -1.38 -6.03 21.03
C VAL A 237 -1.92 -7.31 20.37
N SER A 238 -2.29 -8.31 21.17
CA SER A 238 -2.85 -9.56 20.67
C SER A 238 -4.20 -9.36 20.00
N GLN A 239 -5.07 -8.54 20.59
CA GLN A 239 -6.39 -8.22 20.01
C GLN A 239 -6.26 -7.41 18.72
N MET A 240 -5.34 -6.43 18.67
CA MET A 240 -5.04 -5.69 17.42
C MET A 240 -4.47 -6.63 16.35
N SER A 241 -3.56 -7.53 16.73
CA SER A 241 -3.00 -8.54 15.82
C SER A 241 -4.09 -9.46 15.25
N LEU A 242 -5.07 -9.84 16.07
CA LEU A 242 -6.23 -10.61 15.61
C LEU A 242 -7.08 -9.84 14.59
N LEU A 243 -7.31 -8.53 14.79
CA LEU A 243 -8.01 -7.70 13.80
C LEU A 243 -7.23 -7.62 12.47
N PHE A 244 -5.92 -7.45 12.52
CA PHE A 244 -5.07 -7.47 11.32
C PHE A 244 -5.14 -8.82 10.60
N LEU A 245 -5.12 -9.93 11.36
CA LEU A 245 -5.24 -11.26 10.80
C LEU A 245 -6.61 -11.46 10.11
N ILE A 246 -7.70 -11.08 10.77
CA ILE A 246 -9.05 -11.13 10.20
C ILE A 246 -9.12 -10.30 8.91
N ASN A 247 -8.61 -9.07 8.94
CA ASN A 247 -8.57 -8.20 7.77
C ASN A 247 -7.74 -8.80 6.63
N GLY A 248 -6.59 -9.42 6.96
CA GLY A 248 -5.77 -10.12 5.97
C GLY A 248 -6.50 -11.29 5.30
N VAL A 249 -7.16 -12.16 6.09
CA VAL A 249 -7.95 -13.29 5.59
C VAL A 249 -9.12 -12.79 4.75
N LEU A 250 -9.86 -11.80 5.23
CA LEU A 250 -10.96 -11.19 4.46
C LEU A 250 -10.47 -10.59 3.15
N THR A 251 -9.32 -9.92 3.14
CA THR A 251 -8.76 -9.35 1.92
C THR A 251 -8.43 -10.43 0.89
N ILE A 252 -7.80 -11.55 1.31
CA ILE A 252 -7.50 -12.66 0.41
C ILE A 252 -8.78 -13.16 -0.27
N TYR A 253 -9.86 -13.26 0.47
CA TYR A 253 -11.12 -13.78 -0.03
C TYR A 253 -11.93 -12.74 -0.81
N LEU A 254 -12.03 -11.51 -0.32
CA LEU A 254 -12.91 -10.47 -0.86
C LEU A 254 -12.27 -9.66 -2.00
N ALA A 255 -10.96 -9.39 -1.98
CA ALA A 255 -10.36 -8.53 -2.98
C ALA A 255 -10.53 -9.03 -4.43
N PRO A 256 -10.37 -10.33 -4.75
CA PRO A 256 -10.67 -10.82 -6.10
C PRO A 256 -12.15 -10.71 -6.47
N ARG A 257 -13.06 -10.83 -5.48
CA ARG A 257 -14.51 -10.66 -5.69
C ARG A 257 -14.88 -9.21 -5.93
N ILE A 258 -14.27 -8.29 -5.20
CA ILE A 258 -14.39 -6.85 -5.41
C ILE A 258 -13.90 -6.48 -6.81
N GLY A 259 -12.77 -7.03 -7.26
CA GLY A 259 -12.28 -6.84 -8.62
C GLY A 259 -13.33 -7.27 -9.68
N ARG A 260 -13.99 -8.41 -9.49
CA ARG A 260 -15.09 -8.86 -10.37
C ARG A 260 -16.33 -7.97 -10.26
N LEU A 261 -16.64 -7.51 -9.05
CA LEU A 261 -17.75 -6.58 -8.81
C LEU A 261 -17.54 -5.26 -9.57
N VAL A 262 -16.33 -4.71 -9.56
CA VAL A 262 -15.97 -3.52 -10.34
C VAL A 262 -16.19 -3.76 -11.83
N SER A 263 -15.76 -4.91 -12.35
CA SER A 263 -15.96 -5.27 -13.76
C SER A 263 -17.45 -5.38 -14.13
N TYR A 264 -18.30 -5.85 -13.21
CA TYR A 264 -19.74 -6.08 -13.45
C TYR A 264 -20.59 -4.82 -13.22
N TRP A 265 -20.35 -4.08 -12.13
CA TRP A 265 -21.13 -2.89 -11.76
C TRP A 265 -20.61 -1.60 -12.37
N GLY A 266 -19.34 -1.60 -12.78
CA GLY A 266 -18.59 -0.42 -13.21
C GLY A 266 -18.08 0.42 -12.05
N GLU A 267 -17.15 1.29 -12.37
CA GLU A 267 -16.38 2.06 -11.40
C GLU A 267 -17.25 3.03 -10.60
N LYS A 268 -18.15 3.74 -11.28
CA LYS A 268 -19.03 4.73 -10.64
C LYS A 268 -19.87 4.13 -9.50
N ARG A 269 -20.54 3.01 -9.75
CA ARG A 269 -21.38 2.37 -8.74
C ARG A 269 -20.57 1.81 -7.59
N THR A 270 -19.41 1.21 -7.88
CA THR A 270 -18.52 0.66 -6.87
C THR A 270 -17.96 1.76 -5.96
N LEU A 271 -17.48 2.88 -6.53
CA LEU A 271 -16.99 4.02 -5.77
C LEU A 271 -18.12 4.71 -4.98
N THR A 272 -19.35 4.76 -5.54
CA THR A 272 -20.52 5.27 -4.79
C THR A 272 -20.78 4.42 -3.55
N LEU A 273 -20.74 3.10 -3.68
CA LEU A 273 -20.91 2.18 -2.54
C LEU A 273 -19.79 2.34 -1.51
N GLU A 274 -18.52 2.37 -1.96
CA GLU A 274 -17.36 2.61 -1.10
C GLU A 274 -17.55 3.88 -0.26
N TYR A 275 -17.80 5.01 -0.93
CA TYR A 275 -17.82 6.30 -0.25
C TYR A 275 -19.06 6.46 0.64
N ALA A 276 -20.22 5.95 0.22
CA ALA A 276 -21.42 5.94 1.08
C ALA A 276 -21.19 5.09 2.34
N GLY A 277 -20.58 3.90 2.19
CA GLY A 277 -20.21 3.06 3.32
C GLY A 277 -19.22 3.74 4.25
N LEU A 278 -18.20 4.41 3.73
CA LEU A 278 -17.20 5.14 4.54
C LEU A 278 -17.80 6.36 5.26
N VAL A 279 -18.78 7.05 4.66
CA VAL A 279 -19.53 8.12 5.39
C VAL A 279 -20.20 7.53 6.63
N VAL A 280 -20.88 6.40 6.50
CA VAL A 280 -21.56 5.73 7.63
C VAL A 280 -20.53 5.25 8.66
N ILE A 281 -19.44 4.61 8.22
CA ILE A 281 -18.39 4.05 9.10
C ILE A 281 -17.72 5.18 9.90
N PHE A 282 -17.26 6.25 9.26
CA PHE A 282 -16.59 7.34 9.96
C PHE A 282 -17.56 8.11 10.90
N THR A 283 -18.83 8.28 10.50
CA THR A 283 -19.84 8.84 11.40
C THR A 283 -20.09 7.94 12.60
N ALA A 284 -20.14 6.61 12.39
CA ALA A 284 -20.30 5.65 13.49
C ALA A 284 -19.09 5.66 14.44
N TYR A 285 -17.85 5.78 13.94
CA TYR A 285 -16.65 5.93 14.79
C TYR A 285 -16.73 7.16 15.69
N ALA A 286 -17.33 8.26 15.24
CA ALA A 286 -17.44 9.47 16.03
C ALA A 286 -18.34 9.31 17.28
N VAL A 287 -19.25 8.32 17.28
CA VAL A 287 -20.25 8.11 18.35
C VAL A 287 -20.19 6.70 18.96
N VAL A 288 -19.27 5.84 18.55
CA VAL A 288 -19.20 4.46 19.03
C VAL A 288 -18.70 4.39 20.47
N ASP A 289 -19.45 3.68 21.31
CA ASP A 289 -19.09 3.43 22.72
C ASP A 289 -19.01 1.91 23.05
N ASN A 290 -19.35 1.06 22.10
CA ASN A 290 -19.29 -0.39 22.25
C ASN A 290 -18.04 -0.96 21.56
N VAL A 291 -17.26 -1.75 22.29
CA VAL A 291 -16.01 -2.34 21.81
C VAL A 291 -16.18 -3.28 20.61
N TRP A 292 -17.26 -4.06 20.59
CA TRP A 292 -17.53 -4.99 19.48
C TRP A 292 -18.00 -4.25 18.24
N ALA A 293 -18.78 -3.19 18.43
CA ALA A 293 -19.16 -2.30 17.32
C ALA A 293 -17.92 -1.61 16.72
N ALA A 294 -16.99 -1.13 17.55
CA ALA A 294 -15.75 -0.53 17.10
C ALA A 294 -14.89 -1.54 16.33
N ALA A 295 -14.75 -2.79 16.81
CA ALA A 295 -14.04 -3.85 16.11
C ALA A 295 -14.68 -4.19 14.75
N LEU A 296 -16.01 -4.24 14.70
CA LEU A 296 -16.76 -4.45 13.45
C LEU A 296 -16.52 -3.29 12.46
N LEU A 297 -16.57 -2.05 12.92
CA LEU A 297 -16.28 -0.87 12.10
C LEU A 297 -14.86 -0.94 11.53
N TYR A 298 -13.87 -1.37 12.33
CA TYR A 298 -12.48 -1.54 11.89
C TYR A 298 -12.35 -2.55 10.74
N ILE A 299 -13.08 -3.67 10.84
CA ILE A 299 -13.11 -4.69 9.78
C ILE A 299 -13.83 -4.16 8.53
N LEU A 300 -14.98 -3.52 8.71
CA LEU A 300 -15.76 -2.98 7.58
C LEU A 300 -15.00 -1.89 6.83
N ASP A 301 -14.34 -0.98 7.52
CA ASP A 301 -13.52 0.07 6.92
C ASP A 301 -12.46 -0.53 5.99
N HIS A 302 -11.76 -1.56 6.48
CA HIS A 302 -10.75 -2.27 5.69
C HIS A 302 -11.34 -2.94 4.42
N VAL A 303 -12.53 -3.52 4.52
CA VAL A 303 -13.24 -4.11 3.38
C VAL A 303 -13.65 -3.04 2.35
N PHE A 304 -14.21 -1.92 2.80
CA PHE A 304 -14.56 -0.82 1.90
C PHE A 304 -13.34 -0.21 1.25
N PHE A 305 -12.23 -0.09 1.99
CA PHE A 305 -10.97 0.42 1.44
C PHE A 305 -10.43 -0.42 0.26
N ALA A 306 -10.70 -1.74 0.24
CA ALA A 306 -10.32 -2.59 -0.89
C ALA A 306 -11.06 -2.22 -2.19
N MET A 307 -12.21 -1.51 -2.11
CA MET A 307 -12.95 -1.05 -3.30
C MET A 307 -12.25 0.09 -4.05
N ALA A 308 -11.19 0.71 -3.48
CA ALA A 308 -10.33 1.68 -4.16
C ALA A 308 -9.68 1.13 -5.45
N ILE A 309 -9.73 -0.17 -5.70
CA ILE A 309 -9.44 -0.81 -7.00
C ILE A 309 -10.23 -0.11 -8.13
N ALA A 310 -11.47 0.28 -7.88
CA ALA A 310 -12.32 0.95 -8.86
C ALA A 310 -11.74 2.31 -9.31
N LEU A 311 -11.05 3.04 -8.44
CA LEU A 311 -10.41 4.30 -8.80
C LEU A 311 -9.27 4.10 -9.81
N LYS A 312 -8.47 3.05 -9.62
CA LYS A 312 -7.40 2.69 -10.57
C LYS A 312 -7.97 2.22 -11.92
N SER A 313 -9.06 1.44 -11.87
CA SER A 313 -9.78 1.00 -13.07
C SER A 313 -10.37 2.20 -13.84
N TYR A 314 -10.97 3.15 -13.13
CA TYR A 314 -11.46 4.41 -13.71
C TYR A 314 -10.34 5.16 -14.44
N PHE A 315 -9.18 5.32 -13.79
CA PHE A 315 -8.03 5.97 -14.43
C PHE A 315 -7.62 5.27 -15.73
N LYS A 316 -7.48 3.94 -15.73
CA LYS A 316 -7.13 3.18 -16.95
C LYS A 316 -8.09 3.46 -18.12
N LYS A 317 -9.38 3.66 -17.83
CA LYS A 317 -10.40 3.92 -18.87
C LYS A 317 -10.31 5.31 -19.49
N ILE A 318 -9.92 6.30 -18.70
CA ILE A 318 -9.82 7.72 -19.18
C ILE A 318 -8.42 8.10 -19.62
N ALA A 319 -7.40 7.34 -19.21
CA ALA A 319 -6.01 7.68 -19.49
C ALA A 319 -5.66 7.47 -20.96
N ASP A 320 -4.85 8.37 -21.47
CA ASP A 320 -4.05 8.10 -22.66
C ASP A 320 -3.01 7.03 -22.29
N PRO A 321 -2.88 5.94 -23.08
CA PRO A 321 -1.89 4.92 -22.80
C PRO A 321 -0.46 5.45 -22.56
N ALA A 322 -0.08 6.53 -23.23
CA ALA A 322 1.23 7.15 -23.08
C ALA A 322 1.43 7.94 -21.79
N ASP A 323 0.33 8.33 -21.10
CA ASP A 323 0.38 9.11 -19.84
C ASP A 323 0.45 8.23 -18.59
N ILE A 324 0.28 6.89 -18.71
CA ILE A 324 0.03 5.99 -17.58
C ILE A 324 1.17 6.01 -16.57
N ALA A 325 2.42 5.82 -17.01
CA ALA A 325 3.57 5.73 -16.11
C ALA A 325 3.81 7.04 -15.36
N SER A 326 3.79 8.16 -16.08
CA SER A 326 3.95 9.50 -15.51
C SER A 326 2.85 9.82 -14.49
N THR A 327 1.60 9.54 -14.86
CA THR A 327 0.44 9.81 -13.98
C THR A 327 0.40 8.86 -12.79
N ALA A 328 0.85 7.61 -12.93
CA ALA A 328 0.94 6.66 -11.80
C ALA A 328 1.90 7.17 -10.71
N GLY A 329 3.10 7.66 -11.09
CA GLY A 329 4.06 8.27 -10.16
C GLY A 329 3.49 9.50 -9.46
N VAL A 330 2.90 10.42 -10.22
CA VAL A 330 2.26 11.62 -9.67
C VAL A 330 1.10 11.27 -8.72
N ALA A 331 0.24 10.33 -9.11
CA ALA A 331 -0.89 9.90 -8.29
C ALA A 331 -0.42 9.22 -6.98
N PHE A 332 0.67 8.46 -7.03
CA PHE A 332 1.26 7.87 -5.83
C PHE A 332 1.74 8.95 -4.87
N SER A 333 2.45 9.96 -5.36
CA SER A 333 2.90 11.10 -4.55
C SER A 333 1.72 11.90 -3.98
N ILE A 334 0.68 12.17 -4.78
CA ILE A 334 -0.54 12.85 -4.32
C ILE A 334 -1.18 12.09 -3.15
N ASN A 335 -1.22 10.76 -3.21
CA ASN A 335 -1.73 9.93 -2.12
C ASN A 335 -0.89 10.07 -0.84
N HIS A 336 0.43 10.25 -0.97
CA HIS A 336 1.37 10.39 0.16
C HIS A 336 1.46 11.81 0.72
N VAL A 337 1.06 12.84 -0.02
CA VAL A 337 0.96 14.22 0.54
C VAL A 337 0.11 14.23 1.80
N ALA A 338 -1.06 13.56 1.73
CA ALA A 338 -1.93 13.45 2.88
C ALA A 338 -1.28 12.65 4.04
N ALA A 339 -0.46 11.64 3.71
CA ALA A 339 0.21 10.80 4.70
C ALA A 339 1.25 11.55 5.55
N VAL A 340 1.87 12.57 4.99
CA VAL A 340 2.89 13.37 5.70
C VAL A 340 2.24 14.44 6.58
N VAL A 341 1.19 15.08 6.10
CA VAL A 341 0.64 16.29 6.75
C VAL A 341 -0.52 15.98 7.71
N LEU A 342 -1.47 15.14 7.29
CA LEU A 342 -2.71 14.96 8.05
C LEU A 342 -2.53 14.35 9.45
N PRO A 343 -1.66 13.35 9.69
CA PRO A 343 -1.52 12.79 11.03
C PRO A 343 -1.10 13.81 12.06
N VAL A 344 -0.22 14.75 11.70
CA VAL A 344 0.20 15.83 12.60
C VAL A 344 -0.95 16.77 12.91
N VAL A 345 -1.61 17.27 11.87
CA VAL A 345 -2.72 18.24 12.03
C VAL A 345 -3.90 17.62 12.79
N LEU A 346 -4.30 16.41 12.44
CA LEU A 346 -5.40 15.72 13.08
C LEU A 346 -5.02 15.18 14.46
N GLY A 347 -3.74 14.96 14.75
CA GLY A 347 -3.25 14.61 16.08
C GLY A 347 -3.51 15.70 17.11
N PHE A 348 -3.29 16.97 16.75
CA PHE A 348 -3.68 18.10 17.61
C PHE A 348 -5.20 18.15 17.82
N LEU A 349 -5.98 17.89 16.77
CA LEU A 349 -7.43 17.85 16.89
C LEU A 349 -7.93 16.68 17.73
N TRP A 350 -7.24 15.53 17.67
CA TRP A 350 -7.58 14.33 18.44
C TRP A 350 -7.60 14.60 19.95
N VAL A 351 -6.59 15.32 20.45
CA VAL A 351 -6.49 15.67 21.88
C VAL A 351 -7.70 16.49 22.32
N ALA A 352 -8.24 17.35 21.45
CA ALA A 352 -9.43 18.14 21.74
C ALA A 352 -10.72 17.35 21.54
N SER A 353 -10.83 16.56 20.49
CA SER A 353 -12.03 15.80 20.14
C SER A 353 -11.73 14.66 19.14
N PRO A 354 -11.61 13.42 19.60
CA PRO A 354 -11.51 12.25 18.71
C PRO A 354 -12.67 12.16 17.72
N ALA A 355 -13.88 12.48 18.15
CA ALA A 355 -15.07 12.50 17.31
C ALA A 355 -14.94 13.47 16.11
N ALA A 356 -14.33 14.64 16.32
CA ALA A 356 -14.12 15.62 15.26
C ALA A 356 -13.19 15.08 14.15
N VAL A 357 -12.18 14.29 14.50
CA VAL A 357 -11.28 13.64 13.50
C VAL A 357 -12.08 12.71 12.59
N PHE A 358 -12.95 11.87 13.15
CA PHE A 358 -13.79 10.97 12.36
C PHE A 358 -14.87 11.72 11.56
N LEU A 359 -15.44 12.81 12.09
CA LEU A 359 -16.38 13.65 11.32
C LEU A 359 -15.70 14.35 10.14
N ILE A 360 -14.42 14.74 10.26
CA ILE A 360 -13.62 15.18 9.11
C ILE A 360 -13.47 14.02 8.10
N GLY A 361 -13.21 12.81 8.56
CA GLY A 361 -13.18 11.61 7.72
C GLY A 361 -14.49 11.40 6.96
N ALA A 362 -15.63 11.50 7.66
CA ALA A 362 -16.97 11.42 7.07
C ALA A 362 -17.20 12.54 6.03
N SER A 363 -16.77 13.76 6.32
CA SER A 363 -16.88 14.90 5.39
C SER A 363 -16.04 14.70 4.13
N ILE A 364 -14.81 14.17 4.25
CA ILE A 364 -13.96 13.81 3.12
C ILE A 364 -14.60 12.68 2.30
N ALA A 365 -15.20 11.68 2.96
CA ALA A 365 -15.91 10.59 2.28
C ALA A 365 -17.16 11.12 1.55
N LEU A 366 -17.92 12.01 2.15
CA LEU A 366 -19.08 12.65 1.52
C LEU A 366 -18.67 13.48 0.29
N LEU A 367 -17.62 14.27 0.41
CA LEU A 367 -17.06 15.00 -0.75
C LEU A 367 -16.65 14.04 -1.87
N SER A 368 -16.01 12.93 -1.52
CA SER A 368 -15.64 11.89 -2.51
C SER A 368 -16.87 11.25 -3.14
N LEU A 369 -17.94 11.02 -2.37
CA LEU A 369 -19.22 10.51 -2.85
C LEU A 369 -19.85 11.45 -3.89
N LEU A 370 -19.89 12.74 -3.58
CA LEU A 370 -20.41 13.76 -4.51
C LEU A 370 -19.58 13.85 -5.79
N LEU A 371 -18.25 13.88 -5.67
CA LEU A 371 -17.35 13.91 -6.81
C LEU A 371 -17.42 12.63 -7.65
N SER A 372 -17.64 11.48 -7.06
CA SER A 372 -17.80 10.23 -7.80
C SER A 372 -19.00 10.24 -8.75
N GLN A 373 -20.01 11.09 -8.47
CA GLN A 373 -21.16 11.24 -9.36
C GLN A 373 -20.82 11.91 -10.69
N LEU A 374 -19.66 12.59 -10.76
CA LEU A 374 -19.14 13.18 -12.01
C LEU A 374 -18.48 12.14 -12.92
N ILE A 375 -18.22 10.90 -12.43
CA ILE A 375 -17.72 9.80 -13.25
C ILE A 375 -18.78 9.42 -14.28
N PRO A 376 -18.46 9.37 -15.58
CA PRO A 376 -19.40 8.95 -16.62
C PRO A 376 -19.91 7.52 -16.39
N ARG A 377 -21.18 7.26 -16.74
CA ARG A 377 -21.78 5.91 -16.62
C ARG A 377 -21.27 4.91 -17.65
N ALA A 378 -20.76 5.41 -18.75
CA ALA A 378 -20.22 4.62 -19.86
C ALA A 378 -18.73 4.93 -20.03
N CYS A 379 -17.93 4.48 -19.11
CA CYS A 379 -16.47 4.44 -19.28
C CYS A 379 -16.05 3.02 -19.60
#